data_284ea0d31452bd7024623e1b9f107b34
#
_entry.id   284ea0d31452bd7024623e1b9f107b34
#
_cell.length_a   1.000
_cell.length_b   1.000
_cell.length_c   1.000
_cell.angle_alpha   90.00
_cell.angle_beta   90.00
_cell.angle_gamma   90.00
#
_symmetry.space_group_name_H-M   'P 1'
#
loop_
_entity.id
_entity.type
_entity.pdbx_description
1 polymer ?
#
loop_
_entity_poly.entity_id
_entity_poly.type
_entity_poly.pdbx_seq_one_letter_code
_entity_poly.pdbx_strand_id
1 'polypeptide(L)'
;IIFPAWYLIGKKYIILPVIQSVFEAMSYSDAYLITNYLWNLIAIVILFSLYGTGIVRDIKQIRQYDIKSIASGYIKSFAVIVLFTILGGIMQFILSSGNNEQSINEITLRMTMKEHYWAIMILSAFIGPILEELIFRWFIFSSINKSLIIKVIVSSVLFGLMHFIPSIGAISLNELCLQLIQYVLAGIAFCLVYIKR
;
A
#
# COMPACT_ATOMS: atom_id res chain seq x y z
N ILE A 1 14.40 2.46 9.61
CA ILE A 1 14.49 1.11 9.01
C ILE A 1 13.58 0.11 9.75
N ILE A 2 13.54 0.15 11.10
CA ILE A 2 12.76 -0.82 11.91
C ILE A 2 11.25 -0.73 11.61
N PHE A 3 10.68 0.48 11.57
CA PHE A 3 9.24 0.66 11.36
C PHE A 3 8.73 0.12 10.01
N PRO A 4 9.36 0.40 8.85
CA PRO A 4 8.94 -0.20 7.59
C PRO A 4 9.04 -1.73 7.59
N ALA A 5 10.10 -2.31 8.13
CA ALA A 5 10.27 -3.76 8.21
C ALA A 5 9.18 -4.40 9.09
N TRP A 6 8.89 -3.79 10.24
CA TRP A 6 7.79 -4.22 11.11
C TRP A 6 6.44 -4.12 10.38
N TYR A 7 6.18 -3.04 9.66
CA TYR A 7 4.94 -2.86 8.89
C TYR A 7 4.78 -3.92 7.79
N LEU A 8 5.87 -4.30 7.13
CA LEU A 8 5.85 -5.31 6.07
C LEU A 8 5.55 -6.73 6.58
N ILE A 9 6.09 -7.11 7.71
CA ILE A 9 6.13 -8.51 8.17
C ILE A 9 5.10 -8.77 9.29
N GLY A 10 4.91 -7.81 10.18
CA GLY A 10 4.17 -8.02 11.42
C GLY A 10 2.70 -8.37 11.22
N LYS A 11 2.03 -7.80 10.22
CA LYS A 11 0.62 -8.08 9.96
C LYS A 11 0.36 -9.56 9.69
N LYS A 12 1.09 -10.15 8.74
CA LYS A 12 0.87 -11.54 8.30
C LYS A 12 1.40 -12.56 9.29
N TYR A 13 2.58 -12.31 9.84
CA TYR A 13 3.31 -13.32 10.60
C TYR A 13 3.15 -13.19 12.12
N ILE A 14 2.62 -12.08 12.61
CA ILE A 14 2.42 -11.86 14.04
C ILE A 14 0.94 -11.66 14.37
N ILE A 15 0.31 -10.62 13.83
CA ILE A 15 -1.04 -10.22 14.27
C ILE A 15 -2.10 -11.22 13.81
N LEU A 16 -2.11 -11.60 12.53
CA LEU A 16 -3.11 -12.52 12.00
C LEU A 16 -3.12 -13.88 12.69
N PRO A 17 -1.96 -14.56 12.90
CA PRO A 17 -1.93 -15.81 13.66
C PRO A 17 -2.39 -15.65 15.12
N VAL A 18 -2.02 -14.55 15.78
CA VAL A 18 -2.48 -14.28 17.15
C VAL A 18 -3.99 -14.12 17.21
N ILE A 19 -4.60 -13.35 16.30
CA ILE A 19 -6.06 -13.20 16.26
C ILE A 19 -6.74 -14.54 16.02
N GLN A 20 -6.24 -15.34 15.08
CA GLN A 20 -6.80 -16.67 14.80
C GLN A 20 -6.67 -17.63 15.98
N SER A 21 -5.57 -17.58 16.72
CA SER A 21 -5.39 -18.43 17.91
C SER A 21 -6.25 -18.01 19.11
N VAL A 22 -6.54 -16.72 19.25
CA VAL A 22 -7.38 -16.20 20.35
C VAL A 22 -8.86 -16.41 20.04
N PHE A 23 -9.25 -16.37 18.78
CA PHE A 23 -10.65 -16.47 18.33
C PHE A 23 -10.80 -17.66 17.38
N GLU A 24 -10.62 -18.88 17.90
CA GLU A 24 -10.62 -20.13 17.10
C GLU A 24 -11.89 -20.36 16.27
N ALA A 25 -13.05 -19.86 16.75
CA ALA A 25 -14.33 -19.94 16.03
C ALA A 25 -14.55 -18.85 14.96
N MET A 26 -13.61 -17.92 14.80
CA MET A 26 -13.75 -16.80 13.88
C MET A 26 -13.47 -17.24 12.44
N SER A 27 -14.26 -16.75 11.48
CA SER A 27 -13.98 -16.96 10.07
C SER A 27 -12.64 -16.30 9.65
N TYR A 28 -12.01 -16.83 8.60
CA TYR A 28 -10.80 -16.22 8.07
C TYR A 28 -11.03 -14.78 7.60
N SER A 29 -12.21 -14.50 7.01
CA SER A 29 -12.61 -13.16 6.56
C SER A 29 -12.70 -12.16 7.72
N ASP A 30 -13.30 -12.55 8.82
CA ASP A 30 -13.40 -11.73 10.03
C ASP A 30 -12.01 -11.46 10.64
N ALA A 31 -11.21 -12.52 10.79
CA ALA A 31 -9.84 -12.40 11.30
C ALA A 31 -8.98 -11.49 10.42
N TYR A 32 -9.10 -11.62 9.11
CA TYR A 32 -8.40 -10.76 8.15
C TYR A 32 -8.84 -9.29 8.27
N LEU A 33 -10.14 -9.05 8.37
CA LEU A 33 -10.71 -7.70 8.51
C LEU A 33 -10.21 -7.04 9.81
N ILE A 34 -10.38 -7.70 10.95
CA ILE A 34 -9.94 -7.20 12.25
C ILE A 34 -8.44 -6.94 12.25
N THR A 35 -7.65 -7.88 11.72
CA THR A 35 -6.19 -7.72 11.60
C THR A 35 -5.83 -6.45 10.83
N ASN A 36 -6.49 -6.19 9.70
CA ASN A 36 -6.21 -5.00 8.90
C ASN A 36 -6.57 -3.71 9.63
N TYR A 37 -7.75 -3.64 10.28
CA TYR A 37 -8.14 -2.46 11.04
C TYR A 37 -7.22 -2.19 12.23
N LEU A 38 -6.90 -3.21 13.03
CA LEU A 38 -5.97 -3.09 14.15
C LEU A 38 -4.58 -2.68 13.70
N TRP A 39 -4.08 -3.30 12.61
CA TRP A 39 -2.77 -2.99 12.08
C TRP A 39 -2.65 -1.55 11.60
N ASN A 40 -3.66 -1.09 10.86
CA ASN A 40 -3.70 0.29 10.38
C ASN A 40 -3.85 1.29 11.55
N LEU A 41 -4.65 0.96 12.57
CA LEU A 41 -4.78 1.78 13.77
C LEU A 41 -3.45 1.90 14.52
N ILE A 42 -2.74 0.78 14.72
CA ILE A 42 -1.43 0.77 15.36
C ILE A 42 -0.44 1.64 14.55
N ALA A 43 -0.43 1.48 13.23
CA ALA A 43 0.43 2.28 12.35
C ALA A 43 0.11 3.79 12.44
N ILE A 44 -1.17 4.17 12.47
CA ILE A 44 -1.61 5.56 12.67
C ILE A 44 -1.11 6.09 14.02
N VAL A 45 -1.32 5.35 15.10
CA VAL A 45 -0.90 5.76 16.45
C VAL A 45 0.61 5.97 16.49
N ILE A 46 1.41 5.06 15.93
CA ILE A 46 2.87 5.19 15.88
C ILE A 46 3.28 6.42 15.06
N LEU A 47 2.72 6.61 13.86
CA LEU A 47 3.06 7.74 13.00
C LEU A 47 2.70 9.08 13.68
N PHE A 48 1.52 9.19 14.28
CA PHE A 48 1.11 10.40 14.97
C PHE A 48 1.89 10.64 16.26
N SER A 49 2.25 9.61 17.00
CA SER A 49 3.09 9.74 18.21
C SER A 49 4.49 10.25 17.88
N LEU A 50 5.09 9.77 16.78
CA LEU A 50 6.45 10.13 16.41
C LEU A 50 6.53 11.42 15.57
N TYR A 51 5.53 11.68 14.72
CA TYR A 51 5.59 12.71 13.67
C TYR A 51 4.34 13.60 13.59
N GLY A 52 3.42 13.52 14.56
CA GLY A 52 2.12 14.21 14.52
C GLY A 52 2.21 15.70 14.29
N THR A 53 3.19 16.38 14.88
CA THR A 53 3.40 17.83 14.66
C THR A 53 3.73 18.16 13.21
N GLY A 54 4.56 17.33 12.55
CA GLY A 54 4.88 17.47 11.13
C GLY A 54 3.66 17.22 10.24
N ILE A 55 2.94 16.13 10.50
CA ILE A 55 1.72 15.76 9.76
C ILE A 55 0.68 16.89 9.87
N VAL A 56 0.40 17.37 11.07
CA VAL A 56 -0.57 18.45 11.30
C VAL A 56 -0.15 19.76 10.62
N ARG A 57 1.15 20.10 10.65
CA ARG A 57 1.67 21.26 9.92
C ARG A 57 1.39 21.13 8.42
N ASP A 58 1.71 20.00 7.84
CA ASP A 58 1.55 19.76 6.39
C ASP A 58 0.08 19.73 5.97
N ILE A 59 -0.83 19.17 6.80
CA ILE A 59 -2.29 19.26 6.60
C ILE A 59 -2.78 20.71 6.64
N LYS A 60 -2.27 21.54 7.54
CA LYS A 60 -2.63 22.97 7.59
C LYS A 60 -2.21 23.72 6.32
N GLN A 61 -1.12 23.34 5.68
CA GLN A 61 -0.69 23.95 4.41
C GLN A 61 -1.66 23.66 3.27
N ILE A 62 -2.34 22.50 3.27
CA ILE A 62 -3.35 22.16 2.24
C ILE A 62 -4.47 23.19 2.19
N ARG A 63 -4.86 23.78 3.31
CA ARG A 63 -5.88 24.84 3.39
C ARG A 63 -5.54 26.13 2.63
N GLN A 64 -4.29 26.30 2.24
CA GLN A 64 -3.82 27.49 1.51
C GLN A 64 -4.01 27.36 0.01
N TYR A 65 -4.30 26.14 -0.50
CA TYR A 65 -4.56 25.90 -1.90
C TYR A 65 -6.03 26.08 -2.23
N ASP A 66 -6.31 26.67 -3.40
CA ASP A 66 -7.68 26.74 -3.88
C ASP A 66 -8.18 25.34 -4.34
N ILE A 67 -9.50 25.17 -4.35
CA ILE A 67 -10.15 23.91 -4.70
C ILE A 67 -9.84 23.48 -6.14
N LYS A 68 -9.65 24.42 -7.07
CA LYS A 68 -9.35 24.12 -8.49
C LYS A 68 -7.94 23.55 -8.63
N SER A 69 -6.97 24.11 -7.93
CA SER A 69 -5.58 23.60 -7.86
C SER A 69 -5.54 22.19 -7.28
N ILE A 70 -6.29 21.93 -6.21
CA ILE A 70 -6.39 20.60 -5.59
C ILE A 70 -7.03 19.61 -6.58
N ALA A 71 -8.15 19.96 -7.20
CA ALA A 71 -8.84 19.11 -8.17
C ALA A 71 -7.98 18.81 -9.41
N SER A 72 -7.31 19.84 -9.97
CA SER A 72 -6.38 19.67 -11.09
C SER A 72 -5.19 18.76 -10.74
N GLY A 73 -4.63 18.94 -9.53
CA GLY A 73 -3.59 18.07 -9.01
C GLY A 73 -4.05 16.63 -8.88
N TYR A 74 -5.24 16.39 -8.34
CA TYR A 74 -5.83 15.07 -8.21
C TYR A 74 -6.04 14.39 -9.58
N ILE A 75 -6.63 15.08 -10.57
CA ILE A 75 -6.87 14.54 -11.92
C ILE A 75 -5.55 14.14 -12.59
N LYS A 76 -4.52 14.99 -12.52
CA LYS A 76 -3.19 14.67 -13.07
C LYS A 76 -2.54 13.48 -12.39
N SER A 77 -2.66 13.40 -11.07
CA SER A 77 -2.15 12.28 -10.27
C SER A 77 -2.85 10.99 -10.64
N PHE A 78 -4.17 11.02 -10.74
CA PHE A 78 -4.98 9.87 -11.15
C PHE A 78 -4.60 9.38 -12.56
N ALA A 79 -4.42 10.29 -13.52
CA ALA A 79 -3.99 9.93 -14.87
C ALA A 79 -2.61 9.24 -14.89
N VAL A 80 -1.66 9.70 -14.08
CA VAL A 80 -0.34 9.05 -13.95
C VAL A 80 -0.48 7.65 -13.36
N ILE A 81 -1.27 7.48 -12.31
CA ILE A 81 -1.50 6.18 -11.68
C ILE A 81 -2.16 5.20 -12.67
N VAL A 82 -3.21 5.64 -13.37
CA VAL A 82 -3.90 4.83 -14.38
C VAL A 82 -2.92 4.40 -15.48
N LEU A 83 -2.10 5.32 -16.00
CA LEU A 83 -1.10 5.00 -17.02
C LEU A 83 -0.13 3.91 -16.55
N PHE A 84 0.43 4.02 -15.36
CA PHE A 84 1.36 3.02 -14.82
C PHE A 84 0.67 1.69 -14.51
N THR A 85 -0.60 1.71 -14.08
CA THR A 85 -1.40 0.49 -13.88
C THR A 85 -1.63 -0.23 -15.21
N ILE A 86 -1.97 0.50 -16.28
CA ILE A 86 -2.14 -0.07 -17.62
C ILE A 86 -0.82 -0.65 -18.13
N LEU A 87 0.29 0.07 -18.00
CA LEU A 87 1.61 -0.43 -18.40
C LEU A 87 2.00 -1.69 -17.64
N GLY A 88 1.76 -1.73 -16.32
CA GLY A 88 1.98 -2.91 -15.49
C GLY A 88 1.11 -4.10 -15.94
N GLY A 89 -0.16 -3.87 -16.22
CA GLY A 89 -1.08 -4.89 -16.72
C GLY A 89 -0.69 -5.45 -18.10
N ILE A 90 -0.29 -4.58 -19.04
CA ILE A 90 0.22 -4.99 -20.36
C ILE A 90 1.47 -5.85 -20.20
N MET A 91 2.39 -5.42 -19.33
CA MET A 91 3.64 -6.15 -19.07
C MET A 91 3.35 -7.52 -18.47
N GLN A 92 2.43 -7.61 -17.51
CA GLN A 92 1.98 -8.89 -16.95
C GLN A 92 1.36 -9.78 -18.04
N PHE A 93 0.47 -9.23 -18.86
CA PHE A 93 -0.18 -10.00 -19.95
C PHE A 93 0.82 -10.55 -20.97
N ILE A 94 1.84 -9.79 -21.35
CA ILE A 94 2.88 -10.20 -22.31
C ILE A 94 3.79 -11.28 -21.71
N LEU A 95 4.15 -11.14 -20.44
CA LEU A 95 5.15 -11.99 -19.80
C LEU A 95 4.57 -13.20 -19.06
N SER A 96 3.28 -13.14 -18.68
CA SER A 96 2.60 -14.29 -18.10
C SER A 96 2.20 -15.24 -19.23
N SER A 97 2.71 -16.45 -19.20
CA SER A 97 2.45 -17.51 -20.21
C SER A 97 1.00 -18.01 -20.21
N GLY A 98 0.03 -17.11 -20.02
CA GLY A 98 -1.42 -17.42 -20.02
C GLY A 98 -2.00 -17.85 -18.68
N ASN A 99 -1.17 -18.10 -17.67
CA ASN A 99 -1.61 -18.40 -16.30
C ASN A 99 -1.56 -17.13 -15.45
N ASN A 100 -2.65 -16.38 -15.44
CA ASN A 100 -2.78 -15.22 -14.56
C ASN A 100 -3.13 -15.67 -13.13
N GLU A 101 -2.13 -16.06 -12.36
CA GLU A 101 -2.31 -16.32 -10.93
C GLU A 101 -2.57 -14.97 -10.22
N GLN A 102 -3.74 -14.84 -9.61
CA GLN A 102 -4.08 -13.64 -8.85
C GLN A 102 -3.25 -13.55 -7.57
N SER A 103 -2.88 -12.34 -7.18
CA SER A 103 -2.16 -12.15 -5.91
C SER A 103 -3.02 -12.61 -4.73
N ILE A 104 -2.38 -13.19 -3.72
CA ILE A 104 -3.06 -13.58 -2.47
C ILE A 104 -3.80 -12.40 -1.84
N ASN A 105 -3.21 -11.21 -1.92
CA ASN A 105 -3.85 -9.99 -1.43
C ASN A 105 -5.18 -9.72 -2.17
N GLU A 106 -5.21 -9.87 -3.48
CA GLU A 106 -6.43 -9.67 -4.28
C GLU A 106 -7.49 -10.73 -4.00
N ILE A 107 -7.09 -12.00 -3.94
CA ILE A 107 -8.01 -13.12 -3.63
C ILE A 107 -8.64 -12.89 -2.25
N THR A 108 -7.83 -12.62 -1.24
CA THR A 108 -8.31 -12.40 0.13
C THR A 108 -9.23 -11.18 0.23
N LEU A 109 -8.87 -10.09 -0.46
CA LEU A 109 -9.71 -8.89 -0.53
C LEU A 109 -11.07 -9.18 -1.14
N ARG A 110 -11.12 -9.91 -2.26
CA ARG A 110 -12.36 -10.30 -2.95
C ARG A 110 -13.23 -11.23 -2.11
N MET A 111 -12.61 -12.19 -1.41
CA MET A 111 -13.34 -13.11 -0.51
C MET A 111 -13.96 -12.33 0.65
N THR A 112 -13.18 -11.50 1.34
CA THR A 112 -13.67 -10.70 2.47
C THR A 112 -14.71 -9.66 2.03
N MET A 113 -14.60 -9.12 0.80
CA MET A 113 -15.57 -8.19 0.23
C MET A 113 -16.96 -8.80 0.07
N LYS A 114 -17.08 -10.11 -0.17
CA LYS A 114 -18.38 -10.80 -0.27
C LYS A 114 -19.14 -10.79 1.05
N GLU A 115 -18.44 -10.84 2.18
CA GLU A 115 -19.01 -10.88 3.52
C GLU A 115 -19.09 -9.49 4.15
N HIS A 116 -18.08 -8.63 3.90
CA HIS A 116 -17.90 -7.34 4.57
C HIS A 116 -17.69 -6.19 3.58
N TYR A 117 -18.56 -6.03 2.59
CA TYR A 117 -18.40 -5.09 1.47
C TYR A 117 -18.00 -3.67 1.91
N TRP A 118 -18.80 -3.04 2.78
CA TRP A 118 -18.57 -1.66 3.18
C TRP A 118 -17.29 -1.48 4.01
N ALA A 119 -17.01 -2.43 4.90
CA ALA A 119 -15.81 -2.40 5.71
C ALA A 119 -14.54 -2.50 4.85
N ILE A 120 -14.51 -3.45 3.91
CA ILE A 120 -13.38 -3.59 2.97
C ILE A 120 -13.28 -2.38 2.03
N MET A 121 -14.41 -1.84 1.57
CA MET A 121 -14.40 -0.65 0.72
C MET A 121 -13.76 0.55 1.44
N ILE A 122 -14.12 0.80 2.69
CA ILE A 122 -13.52 1.88 3.49
C ILE A 122 -12.03 1.61 3.71
N LEU A 123 -11.67 0.37 4.05
CA LEU A 123 -10.29 -0.03 4.28
C LEU A 123 -9.41 0.15 3.04
N SER A 124 -9.85 -0.37 1.89
CA SER A 124 -9.05 -0.41 0.65
C SER A 124 -9.07 0.89 -0.14
N ALA A 125 -10.15 1.66 -0.09
CA ALA A 125 -10.28 2.91 -0.84
C ALA A 125 -9.77 4.14 -0.08
N PHE A 126 -9.77 4.11 1.25
CA PHE A 126 -9.42 5.28 2.06
C PHE A 126 -8.28 5.00 3.06
N ILE A 127 -8.49 4.09 4.02
CA ILE A 127 -7.55 3.91 5.13
C ILE A 127 -6.20 3.39 4.63
N GLY A 128 -6.20 2.32 3.84
CA GLY A 128 -4.99 1.73 3.29
C GLY A 128 -4.17 2.73 2.46
N PRO A 129 -4.73 3.33 1.40
CA PRO A 129 -4.00 4.28 0.57
C PRO A 129 -3.46 5.49 1.33
N ILE A 130 -4.23 6.05 2.27
CA ILE A 130 -3.75 7.17 3.10
C ILE A 130 -2.53 6.75 3.93
N LEU A 131 -2.59 5.58 4.57
CA LEU A 131 -1.47 5.07 5.34
C LEU A 131 -0.25 4.74 4.48
N GLU A 132 -0.46 4.14 3.32
CA GLU A 132 0.61 3.84 2.37
C GLU A 132 1.32 5.14 1.94
N GLU A 133 0.59 6.22 1.63
CA GLU A 133 1.18 7.50 1.31
C GLU A 133 1.95 8.10 2.50
N LEU A 134 1.41 8.02 3.71
CA LEU A 134 2.10 8.49 4.91
C LEU A 134 3.38 7.70 5.18
N ILE A 135 3.37 6.37 5.00
CA ILE A 135 4.53 5.53 5.26
C ILE A 135 5.59 5.68 4.16
N PHE A 136 5.20 5.51 2.90
CA PHE A 136 6.18 5.40 1.81
C PHE A 136 6.62 6.76 1.27
N ARG A 137 5.74 7.77 1.20
CA ARG A 137 6.06 9.08 0.61
C ARG A 137 6.41 10.09 1.68
N TRP A 138 5.58 10.25 2.68
CA TRP A 138 5.87 11.23 3.71
C TRP A 138 7.02 10.77 4.62
N PHE A 139 7.00 9.54 5.13
CA PHE A 139 8.02 9.06 6.06
C PHE A 139 9.28 8.51 5.36
N ILE A 140 9.18 7.42 4.57
CA ILE A 140 10.35 6.75 3.98
C ILE A 140 11.06 7.67 2.99
N PHE A 141 10.33 8.21 2.02
CA PHE A 141 10.90 9.07 0.99
C PHE A 141 11.58 10.31 1.58
N SER A 142 10.97 10.95 2.58
CA SER A 142 11.52 12.14 3.25
C SER A 142 12.71 11.83 4.15
N SER A 143 12.78 10.62 4.74
CA SER A 143 13.88 10.20 5.63
C SER A 143 15.17 9.85 4.89
N ILE A 144 15.12 9.62 3.59
CA ILE A 144 16.30 9.25 2.79
C ILE A 144 17.08 10.52 2.43
N ASN A 145 18.25 10.70 3.02
CA ASN A 145 19.14 11.82 2.69
C ASN A 145 20.08 11.47 1.52
N LYS A 146 19.52 11.25 0.33
CA LYS A 146 20.22 10.89 -0.90
C LYS A 146 19.58 11.59 -2.10
N SER A 147 20.12 11.33 -3.31
CA SER A 147 19.57 11.87 -4.56
C SER A 147 18.10 11.47 -4.75
N LEU A 148 17.37 12.27 -5.52
CA LEU A 148 15.96 12.05 -5.83
C LEU A 148 15.72 10.65 -6.42
N ILE A 149 16.61 10.20 -7.30
CA ILE A 149 16.52 8.87 -7.93
C ILE A 149 16.55 7.77 -6.88
N ILE A 150 17.48 7.84 -5.91
CA ILE A 150 17.59 6.86 -4.83
C ILE A 150 16.32 6.86 -3.96
N LYS A 151 15.77 8.03 -3.64
CA LYS A 151 14.52 8.16 -2.89
C LYS A 151 13.38 7.43 -3.61
N VAL A 152 13.22 7.68 -4.92
CA VAL A 152 12.19 7.03 -5.75
C VAL A 152 12.38 5.52 -5.77
N ILE A 153 13.59 5.03 -6.06
CA ILE A 153 13.88 3.59 -6.12
C ILE A 153 13.56 2.92 -4.79
N VAL A 154 14.12 3.42 -3.69
CA VAL A 154 13.94 2.79 -2.37
C VAL A 154 12.47 2.79 -1.93
N SER A 155 11.79 3.94 -2.06
CA SER A 155 10.37 4.02 -1.68
C SER A 155 9.50 3.09 -2.53
N SER A 156 9.75 3.00 -3.83
CA SER A 156 8.97 2.16 -4.75
C SER A 156 9.24 0.67 -4.56
N VAL A 157 10.49 0.28 -4.32
CA VAL A 157 10.84 -1.11 -4.04
C VAL A 157 10.23 -1.57 -2.72
N LEU A 158 10.30 -0.75 -1.67
CA LEU A 158 9.68 -1.08 -0.39
C LEU A 158 8.15 -1.16 -0.50
N PHE A 159 7.54 -0.29 -1.32
CA PHE A 159 6.11 -0.37 -1.63
C PHE A 159 5.77 -1.68 -2.36
N GLY A 160 6.55 -2.06 -3.37
CA GLY A 160 6.38 -3.34 -4.07
C GLY A 160 6.54 -4.55 -3.14
N LEU A 161 7.54 -4.54 -2.27
CA LEU A 161 7.77 -5.61 -1.30
C LEU A 161 6.61 -5.78 -0.31
N MET A 162 5.91 -4.72 0.07
CA MET A 162 4.72 -4.81 0.92
C MET A 162 3.64 -5.69 0.31
N HIS A 163 3.44 -5.60 -0.99
CA HIS A 163 2.44 -6.39 -1.72
C HIS A 163 2.96 -7.78 -2.14
N PHE A 164 4.27 -7.89 -2.35
CA PHE A 164 4.94 -9.12 -2.75
C PHE A 164 5.08 -10.15 -1.63
N ILE A 165 5.48 -9.74 -0.42
CA ILE A 165 5.74 -10.63 0.71
C ILE A 165 4.55 -11.54 1.05
N PRO A 166 3.28 -11.09 1.06
CA PRO A 166 2.13 -11.95 1.31
C PRO A 166 1.97 -13.11 0.31
N SER A 167 2.46 -12.97 -0.90
CA SER A 167 2.32 -13.96 -1.97
C SER A 167 3.47 -14.99 -2.01
N ILE A 168 4.51 -14.82 -1.20
CA ILE A 168 5.64 -15.77 -1.14
C ILE A 168 5.15 -17.16 -0.72
N GLY A 169 5.49 -18.16 -1.53
CA GLY A 169 5.12 -19.56 -1.31
C GLY A 169 3.71 -19.92 -1.74
N ALA A 170 2.91 -18.98 -2.25
CA ALA A 170 1.53 -19.20 -2.66
C ALA A 170 1.33 -19.21 -4.19
N ILE A 171 2.24 -18.57 -4.93
CA ILE A 171 2.21 -18.49 -6.39
C ILE A 171 3.59 -18.84 -6.95
N SER A 172 3.66 -19.07 -8.27
CA SER A 172 4.93 -19.38 -8.95
C SER A 172 5.93 -18.22 -8.84
N LEU A 173 7.23 -18.53 -8.94
CA LEU A 173 8.29 -17.52 -8.86
C LEU A 173 8.17 -16.48 -9.99
N ASN A 174 7.79 -16.91 -11.18
CA ASN A 174 7.61 -16.02 -12.32
C ASN A 174 6.49 -15.00 -12.07
N GLU A 175 5.31 -15.47 -11.65
CA GLU A 175 4.19 -14.60 -11.29
C GLU A 175 4.52 -13.67 -10.13
N LEU A 176 5.26 -14.19 -9.16
CA LEU A 176 5.72 -13.42 -8.02
C LEU A 176 6.63 -12.24 -8.46
N CYS A 177 7.56 -12.48 -9.38
CA CYS A 177 8.42 -11.43 -9.95
C CYS A 177 7.62 -10.41 -10.78
N LEU A 178 6.64 -10.87 -11.57
CA LEU A 178 5.78 -9.99 -12.35
C LEU A 178 4.93 -9.07 -11.46
N GLN A 179 4.35 -9.62 -10.39
CA GLN A 179 3.63 -8.83 -9.40
C GLN A 179 4.53 -7.80 -8.72
N LEU A 180 5.76 -8.16 -8.34
CA LEU A 180 6.70 -7.22 -7.74
C LEU A 180 6.96 -6.04 -8.68
N ILE A 181 7.23 -6.31 -9.96
CA ILE A 181 7.48 -5.26 -10.94
C ILE A 181 6.26 -4.35 -11.08
N GLN A 182 5.06 -4.90 -11.15
CA GLN A 182 3.82 -4.13 -11.25
C GLN A 182 3.62 -3.18 -10.06
N TYR A 183 3.84 -3.68 -8.84
CA TYR A 183 3.73 -2.83 -7.64
C TYR A 183 4.86 -1.82 -7.53
N VAL A 184 6.08 -2.14 -7.97
CA VAL A 184 7.18 -1.16 -8.04
C VAL A 184 6.86 -0.05 -9.03
N LEU A 185 6.30 -0.36 -10.21
CA LEU A 185 5.84 0.64 -11.17
C LEU A 185 4.76 1.55 -10.58
N ALA A 186 3.78 0.99 -9.88
CA ALA A 186 2.79 1.78 -9.14
C ALA A 186 3.47 2.67 -8.09
N GLY A 187 4.44 2.14 -7.35
CA GLY A 187 5.27 2.90 -6.41
C GLY A 187 5.99 4.08 -7.04
N ILE A 188 6.57 3.91 -8.23
CA ILE A 188 7.20 4.99 -9.00
C ILE A 188 6.15 6.05 -9.38
N ALA A 189 4.99 5.65 -9.88
CA ALA A 189 3.91 6.57 -10.23
C ALA A 189 3.52 7.47 -9.06
N PHE A 190 3.31 6.89 -7.89
CA PHE A 190 3.02 7.64 -6.67
C PHE A 190 4.16 8.58 -6.25
N CYS A 191 5.43 8.16 -6.37
CA CYS A 191 6.56 9.04 -6.12
C CYS A 191 6.61 10.22 -7.08
N LEU A 192 6.33 10.02 -8.38
CA LEU A 192 6.30 11.09 -9.37
C LEU A 192 5.20 12.12 -9.07
N VAL A 193 4.06 11.66 -8.58
CA VAL A 193 2.98 12.52 -8.11
C VAL A 193 3.41 13.32 -6.89
N TYR A 194 4.05 12.67 -5.92
CA TYR A 194 4.53 13.30 -4.69
C TYR A 194 5.58 14.39 -4.95
N ILE A 195 6.51 14.16 -5.88
CA ILE A 195 7.58 15.11 -6.20
C ILE A 195 7.05 16.39 -6.87
N LYS A 196 5.97 16.28 -7.62
CA LYS A 196 5.38 17.42 -8.37
C LYS A 196 4.54 18.36 -7.49
N ARG A 197 4.42 18.09 -6.21
CA ARG A 197 3.77 18.95 -5.23
C ARG A 197 4.77 19.91 -4.60
#